data_7e9d133164c3273c52ca7ae9f0d6a6d1
#
_entry.id   7e9d133164c3273c52ca7ae9f0d6a6d1
#
_cell.length_a   1.000
_cell.length_b   1.000
_cell.length_c   1.000
_cell.angle_alpha   90.00
_cell.angle_beta   90.00
_cell.angle_gamma   90.00
#
_symmetry.space_group_name_H-M   'P 1'
#
loop_
_entity.id
_entity.type
_entity.pdbx_description
1 polymer ?
#
loop_
_entity_poly.entity_id
_entity_poly.type
_entity_poly.pdbx_seq_one_letter_code
_entity_poly.pdbx_strand_id
1 'polypeptide(L)'
;MKVVKGSFTQAGQFQVIIGNTVSDFYNDFTAVAGIEGVSKDAVKSAAKQNQNVVQRIMTALAEIFAPLIPAIIVGGLILGFRNCIDSLYLFENGTKTLCDISQFWSGIDSFLWLIGEAVFHMLPVGICWSVTKKMGTTQMLGIVLGLTLVSGQLLNAYAVAVSYTHLRA
;
A
#
# COMPACT_ATOMS: atom_id res chain seq x y z
N MET A 1 28.76 -3.06 -28.65
CA MET A 1 27.71 -2.51 -27.80
C MET A 1 27.76 -3.20 -26.44
N LYS A 2 27.86 -2.48 -25.32
CA LYS A 2 27.76 -3.12 -24.00
C LYS A 2 26.27 -3.43 -23.73
N VAL A 3 25.85 -4.66 -23.95
CA VAL A 3 24.48 -5.11 -23.71
C VAL A 3 24.19 -5.18 -22.20
N VAL A 4 25.17 -5.58 -21.40
CA VAL A 4 25.07 -5.63 -19.94
C VAL A 4 25.32 -4.26 -19.33
N LYS A 5 24.34 -3.74 -18.60
CA LYS A 5 24.39 -2.44 -17.89
C LYS A 5 24.89 -2.55 -16.46
N GLY A 6 24.77 -3.72 -15.85
CA GLY A 6 25.21 -4.01 -14.49
C GLY A 6 24.91 -5.43 -14.08
N SER A 7 25.56 -5.89 -13.01
CA SER A 7 25.29 -7.17 -12.40
C SER A 7 25.40 -7.06 -10.88
N PHE A 8 24.58 -7.82 -10.15
CA PHE A 8 24.65 -7.91 -8.69
C PHE A 8 24.14 -9.28 -8.23
N THR A 9 24.54 -9.66 -7.02
CA THR A 9 24.09 -10.90 -6.40
C THR A 9 23.20 -10.54 -5.20
N GLN A 10 21.96 -11.03 -5.19
CA GLN A 10 21.02 -10.84 -4.10
C GLN A 10 20.31 -12.15 -3.77
N ALA A 11 20.21 -12.49 -2.50
CA ALA A 11 19.57 -13.73 -2.01
C ALA A 11 20.09 -15.01 -2.67
N GLY A 12 21.39 -15.08 -2.99
CA GLY A 12 22.01 -16.22 -3.67
C GLY A 12 21.72 -16.31 -5.16
N GLN A 13 21.11 -15.29 -5.76
CA GLN A 13 20.85 -15.20 -7.20
C GLN A 13 21.78 -14.19 -7.85
N PHE A 14 22.43 -14.57 -8.94
CA PHE A 14 23.17 -13.65 -9.78
C PHE A 14 22.23 -13.00 -10.79
N GLN A 15 22.12 -11.68 -10.75
CA GLN A 15 21.22 -10.90 -11.60
C GLN A 15 22.04 -10.02 -12.54
N VAL A 16 21.64 -9.99 -13.80
CA VAL A 16 22.27 -9.20 -14.85
C VAL A 16 21.26 -8.20 -15.41
N ILE A 17 21.61 -6.92 -15.38
CA ILE A 17 20.77 -5.85 -15.91
C ILE A 17 21.11 -5.61 -17.38
N ILE A 18 20.18 -5.89 -18.29
CA ILE A 18 20.37 -5.77 -19.74
C ILE A 18 19.59 -4.58 -20.31
N GLY A 19 18.49 -4.16 -19.71
CA GLY A 19 17.63 -3.09 -20.21
C GLY A 19 16.52 -3.61 -21.14
N ASN A 20 16.18 -2.85 -22.20
CA ASN A 20 15.01 -3.14 -23.03
C ASN A 20 15.16 -4.34 -23.96
N THR A 21 16.38 -4.87 -24.15
CA THR A 21 16.69 -6.02 -25.02
C THR A 21 16.78 -7.34 -24.24
N VAL A 22 16.16 -7.42 -23.06
CA VAL A 22 16.19 -8.61 -22.19
C VAL A 22 15.62 -9.84 -22.89
N SER A 23 14.52 -9.71 -23.63
CA SER A 23 13.87 -10.82 -24.32
C SER A 23 14.76 -11.46 -25.39
N ASP A 24 15.41 -10.62 -26.21
CA ASP A 24 16.27 -11.08 -27.29
C ASP A 24 17.53 -11.76 -26.72
N PHE A 25 18.16 -11.10 -25.74
CA PHE A 25 19.30 -11.68 -25.02
C PHE A 25 18.96 -13.00 -24.34
N TYR A 26 17.77 -13.12 -23.75
CA TYR A 26 17.34 -14.34 -23.08
C TYR A 26 17.16 -15.51 -24.06
N ASN A 27 16.56 -15.25 -25.22
CA ASN A 27 16.38 -16.25 -26.28
C ASN A 27 17.72 -16.72 -26.82
N ASP A 28 18.64 -15.80 -27.10
CA ASP A 28 19.99 -16.13 -27.58
C ASP A 28 20.79 -16.89 -26.51
N PHE A 29 20.69 -16.47 -25.25
CA PHE A 29 21.38 -17.11 -24.14
C PHE A 29 20.87 -18.55 -23.91
N THR A 30 19.55 -18.76 -23.91
CA THR A 30 18.99 -20.13 -23.77
C THR A 30 19.35 -21.04 -24.93
N ALA A 31 19.36 -20.49 -26.14
CA ALA A 31 19.77 -21.26 -27.34
C ALA A 31 21.26 -21.68 -27.29
N VAL A 32 22.14 -20.77 -26.84
CA VAL A 32 23.59 -21.06 -26.78
C VAL A 32 23.96 -21.92 -25.57
N ALA A 33 23.31 -21.65 -24.40
CA ALA A 33 23.62 -22.36 -23.16
C ALA A 33 22.95 -23.74 -23.07
N GLY A 34 21.96 -24.04 -23.92
CA GLY A 34 21.20 -25.29 -23.88
C GLY A 34 20.37 -25.45 -22.57
N ILE A 35 20.06 -24.36 -21.91
CA ILE A 35 19.34 -24.34 -20.62
C ILE A 35 17.89 -24.02 -20.89
N GLU A 36 16.96 -24.88 -20.49
CA GLU A 36 15.54 -24.54 -20.48
C GLU A 36 15.28 -23.47 -19.45
N GLY A 37 14.61 -22.40 -19.87
CA GLY A 37 14.27 -21.27 -18.98
C GLY A 37 13.33 -21.72 -17.87
N VAL A 38 13.72 -21.44 -16.64
CA VAL A 38 12.89 -21.71 -15.46
C VAL A 38 11.82 -20.62 -15.34
N SER A 39 10.57 -21.00 -15.05
CA SER A 39 9.49 -20.05 -14.88
C SER A 39 9.77 -19.07 -13.72
N LYS A 40 9.23 -17.84 -13.83
CA LYS A 40 9.37 -16.82 -12.76
C LYS A 40 8.90 -17.34 -11.39
N ASP A 41 7.94 -18.26 -11.38
CA ASP A 41 7.40 -18.82 -10.14
C ASP A 41 8.34 -19.85 -9.52
N ALA A 42 9.05 -20.64 -10.32
CA ALA A 42 10.07 -21.56 -9.83
C ALA A 42 11.29 -20.80 -9.26
N VAL A 43 11.71 -19.71 -9.91
CA VAL A 43 12.78 -18.83 -9.39
C VAL A 43 12.38 -18.19 -8.07
N LYS A 44 11.14 -17.69 -7.95
CA LYS A 44 10.61 -17.13 -6.70
C LYS A 44 10.55 -18.18 -5.58
N SER A 45 10.18 -19.42 -5.92
CA SER A 45 10.12 -20.51 -4.95
C SER A 45 11.49 -20.88 -4.41
N ALA A 46 12.51 -20.96 -5.29
CA ALA A 46 13.88 -21.21 -4.89
C ALA A 46 14.48 -20.08 -4.04
N ALA A 47 14.17 -18.82 -4.37
CA ALA A 47 14.58 -17.66 -3.58
C ALA A 47 13.94 -17.66 -2.17
N LYS A 48 12.70 -18.14 -2.03
CA LYS A 48 12.02 -18.24 -0.73
C LYS A 48 12.66 -19.29 0.20
N GLN A 49 13.24 -20.35 -0.34
CA GLN A 49 13.87 -21.41 0.47
C GLN A 49 15.15 -20.95 1.18
N ASN A 50 15.87 -19.98 0.61
CA ASN A 50 17.13 -19.47 1.14
C ASN A 50 16.97 -18.22 2.04
N GLN A 51 15.74 -17.85 2.40
CA GLN A 51 15.48 -16.67 3.23
C GLN A 51 15.57 -16.99 4.71
N ASN A 52 16.23 -16.11 5.47
CA ASN A 52 16.20 -16.12 6.93
C ASN A 52 14.77 -15.84 7.44
N VAL A 53 14.45 -16.23 8.69
CA VAL A 53 13.13 -16.05 9.29
C VAL A 53 12.66 -14.58 9.20
N VAL A 54 13.55 -13.62 9.48
CA VAL A 54 13.25 -12.19 9.39
C VAL A 54 12.90 -11.78 7.95
N GLN A 55 13.66 -12.25 6.96
CA GLN A 55 13.38 -11.99 5.54
C GLN A 55 12.04 -12.58 5.10
N ARG A 56 11.68 -13.77 5.60
CA ARG A 56 10.37 -14.39 5.33
C ARG A 56 9.22 -13.56 5.88
N ILE A 57 9.35 -13.04 7.11
CA ILE A 57 8.35 -12.16 7.72
C ILE A 57 8.21 -10.86 6.91
N MET A 58 9.34 -10.22 6.56
CA MET A 58 9.33 -8.99 5.75
C MET A 58 8.71 -9.20 4.37
N THR A 59 9.05 -10.29 3.70
CA THR A 59 8.43 -10.64 2.41
C THR A 59 6.94 -10.89 2.56
N ALA A 60 6.53 -11.57 3.64
CA ALA A 60 5.12 -11.83 3.91
C ALA A 60 4.33 -10.53 4.14
N LEU A 61 4.88 -9.59 4.91
CA LEU A 61 4.30 -8.27 5.12
C LEU A 61 4.21 -7.48 3.80
N ALA A 62 5.29 -7.44 3.03
CA ALA A 62 5.31 -6.76 1.74
C ALA A 62 4.22 -7.31 0.78
N GLU A 63 4.07 -8.63 0.70
CA GLU A 63 3.03 -9.25 -0.13
C GLU A 63 1.59 -8.94 0.34
N ILE A 64 1.38 -8.74 1.65
CA ILE A 64 0.09 -8.33 2.22
C ILE A 64 -0.22 -6.87 1.90
N PHE A 65 0.76 -5.98 2.02
CA PHE A 65 0.57 -4.54 1.82
C PHE A 65 0.61 -4.13 0.35
N ALA A 66 1.28 -4.90 -0.53
CA ALA A 66 1.43 -4.56 -1.94
C ALA A 66 0.11 -4.17 -2.65
N PRO A 67 -1.01 -4.91 -2.50
CA PRO A 67 -2.27 -4.52 -3.15
C PRO A 67 -2.91 -3.26 -2.52
N LEU A 68 -2.53 -2.87 -1.30
CA LEU A 68 -3.10 -1.72 -0.58
C LEU A 68 -2.32 -0.43 -0.85
N ILE A 69 -1.04 -0.53 -1.25
CA ILE A 69 -0.17 0.63 -1.49
C ILE A 69 -0.80 1.66 -2.43
N PRO A 70 -1.38 1.29 -3.59
CA PRO A 70 -1.98 2.29 -4.49
C PRO A 70 -3.12 3.07 -3.83
N ALA A 71 -3.97 2.41 -3.04
CA ALA A 71 -5.06 3.06 -2.32
C ALA A 71 -4.54 4.01 -1.24
N ILE A 72 -3.51 3.60 -0.47
CA ILE A 72 -2.87 4.42 0.56
C ILE A 72 -2.24 5.68 -0.06
N ILE A 73 -1.54 5.53 -1.19
CA ILE A 73 -0.92 6.66 -1.89
C ILE A 73 -2.00 7.66 -2.36
N VAL A 74 -3.05 7.17 -3.00
CA VAL A 74 -4.14 8.03 -3.48
C VAL A 74 -4.86 8.72 -2.32
N GLY A 75 -5.20 7.99 -1.26
CA GLY A 75 -5.81 8.55 -0.06
C GLY A 75 -4.94 9.62 0.60
N GLY A 76 -3.64 9.34 0.73
CA GLY A 76 -2.67 10.30 1.28
C GLY A 76 -2.50 11.57 0.43
N LEU A 77 -2.47 11.42 -0.90
CA LEU A 77 -2.40 12.56 -1.82
C LEU A 77 -3.67 13.42 -1.74
N ILE A 78 -4.86 12.80 -1.67
CA ILE A 78 -6.13 13.50 -1.53
C ILE A 78 -6.18 14.30 -0.22
N LEU A 79 -5.80 13.68 0.91
CA LEU A 79 -5.74 14.38 2.20
C LEU A 79 -4.68 15.47 2.22
N GLY A 80 -3.51 15.22 1.61
CA GLY A 80 -2.47 16.23 1.47
C GLY A 80 -2.93 17.43 0.64
N PHE A 81 -3.59 17.21 -0.48
CA PHE A 81 -4.16 18.26 -1.30
C PHE A 81 -5.25 19.05 -0.56
N ARG A 82 -6.15 18.36 0.13
CA ARG A 82 -7.14 18.99 1.01
C ARG A 82 -6.49 19.89 2.03
N ASN A 83 -5.49 19.38 2.77
CA ASN A 83 -4.79 20.17 3.79
C ASN A 83 -4.08 21.40 3.20
N CYS A 84 -3.58 21.31 1.95
CA CYS A 84 -3.04 22.49 1.27
C CYS A 84 -4.11 23.56 1.05
N ILE A 85 -5.32 23.19 0.61
CA ILE A 85 -6.44 24.12 0.38
C ILE A 85 -6.88 24.77 1.70
N ASP A 86 -6.99 23.98 2.77
CA ASP A 86 -7.46 24.43 4.08
C ASP A 86 -6.42 25.27 4.84
N SER A 87 -5.13 25.09 4.54
CA SER A 87 -4.02 25.81 5.20
C SER A 87 -3.63 27.12 4.51
N LEU A 88 -4.15 27.41 3.32
CA LEU A 88 -3.81 28.62 2.58
C LEU A 88 -4.67 29.82 3.01
N TYR A 89 -4.19 30.55 4.00
CA TYR A 89 -4.77 31.80 4.49
C TYR A 89 -4.41 32.95 3.53
N LEU A 90 -5.08 33.04 2.38
CA LEU A 90 -4.76 34.01 1.32
C LEU A 90 -5.67 35.26 1.33
N PHE A 91 -6.77 35.24 2.10
CA PHE A 91 -7.81 36.27 2.07
C PHE A 91 -7.90 37.02 3.39
N GLU A 92 -8.45 38.24 3.32
CA GLU A 92 -8.65 39.14 4.48
C GLU A 92 -7.37 39.32 5.36
N ASN A 93 -6.27 39.71 4.73
CA ASN A 93 -4.96 39.89 5.36
C ASN A 93 -4.41 38.64 6.07
N GLY A 94 -4.72 37.44 5.54
CA GLY A 94 -4.19 36.19 6.09
C GLY A 94 -5.06 35.60 7.22
N THR A 95 -6.34 35.90 7.30
CA THR A 95 -7.25 35.39 8.31
C THR A 95 -8.24 34.36 7.82
N LYS A 96 -8.54 34.31 6.51
CA LYS A 96 -9.52 33.39 5.91
C LYS A 96 -8.91 32.50 4.86
N THR A 97 -9.38 31.25 4.84
CA THR A 97 -9.05 30.23 3.84
C THR A 97 -10.04 30.28 2.66
N LEU A 98 -9.73 29.55 1.59
CA LEU A 98 -10.63 29.36 0.45
C LEU A 98 -11.97 28.74 0.88
N CYS A 99 -11.94 27.84 1.86
CA CYS A 99 -13.12 27.15 2.38
C CYS A 99 -14.04 28.08 3.14
N ASP A 100 -13.49 29.11 3.81
CA ASP A 100 -14.27 30.10 4.59
C ASP A 100 -15.03 31.08 3.70
N ILE A 101 -14.52 31.36 2.51
CA ILE A 101 -15.10 32.38 1.60
C ILE A 101 -16.13 31.75 0.66
N SER A 102 -15.94 30.51 0.26
CA SER A 102 -16.76 29.87 -0.76
C SER A 102 -17.35 28.56 -0.28
N GLN A 103 -18.66 28.49 -0.22
CA GLN A 103 -19.39 27.25 0.10
C GLN A 103 -19.09 26.11 -0.86
N PHE A 104 -18.76 26.43 -2.14
CA PHE A 104 -18.35 25.44 -3.11
C PHE A 104 -17.03 24.75 -2.72
N TRP A 105 -16.01 25.53 -2.30
CA TRP A 105 -14.74 25.00 -1.84
C TRP A 105 -14.86 24.22 -0.52
N SER A 106 -15.72 24.66 0.39
CA SER A 106 -16.05 23.91 1.60
C SER A 106 -16.70 22.57 1.30
N GLY A 107 -17.57 22.51 0.28
CA GLY A 107 -18.14 21.25 -0.20
C GLY A 107 -17.10 20.29 -0.81
N ILE A 108 -16.16 20.82 -1.61
CA ILE A 108 -15.04 20.04 -2.16
C ILE A 108 -14.16 19.52 -1.02
N ASP A 109 -13.82 20.36 -0.06
CA ASP A 109 -13.01 19.97 1.10
C ASP A 109 -13.65 18.81 1.87
N SER A 110 -14.93 18.90 2.17
CA SER A 110 -15.69 17.85 2.85
C SER A 110 -15.73 16.55 2.04
N PHE A 111 -15.86 16.64 0.73
CA PHE A 111 -15.85 15.47 -0.16
C PHE A 111 -14.47 14.80 -0.23
N LEU A 112 -13.40 15.59 -0.33
CA LEU A 112 -12.02 15.08 -0.32
C LEU A 112 -11.68 14.44 1.04
N TRP A 113 -12.15 15.03 2.13
CA TRP A 113 -12.04 14.46 3.48
C TRP A 113 -12.69 13.09 3.55
N LEU A 114 -13.94 12.98 3.08
CA LEU A 114 -14.68 11.71 3.08
C LEU A 114 -13.93 10.60 2.34
N ILE A 115 -13.39 10.89 1.15
CA ILE A 115 -12.66 9.90 0.35
C ILE A 115 -11.35 9.51 1.05
N GLY A 116 -10.57 10.49 1.49
CA GLY A 116 -9.28 10.24 2.12
C GLY A 116 -9.42 9.49 3.44
N GLU A 117 -10.36 9.89 4.29
CA GLU A 117 -10.65 9.22 5.56
C GLU A 117 -11.13 7.78 5.34
N ALA A 118 -12.02 7.55 4.35
CA ALA A 118 -12.54 6.22 4.06
C ALA A 118 -11.42 5.22 3.76
N VAL A 119 -10.38 5.62 3.02
CA VAL A 119 -9.24 4.76 2.71
C VAL A 119 -8.51 4.32 3.98
N PHE A 120 -8.21 5.26 4.88
CA PHE A 120 -7.46 4.97 6.12
C PHE A 120 -8.32 4.27 7.17
N HIS A 121 -9.59 4.69 7.31
CA HIS A 121 -10.52 4.09 8.25
C HIS A 121 -10.82 2.62 7.91
N MET A 122 -10.96 2.31 6.61
CA MET A 122 -11.22 0.95 6.12
C MET A 122 -9.95 0.13 5.86
N LEU A 123 -8.76 0.66 6.15
CA LEU A 123 -7.50 -0.04 5.94
C LEU A 123 -7.44 -1.41 6.62
N PRO A 124 -7.92 -1.61 7.87
CA PRO A 124 -7.96 -2.93 8.50
C PRO A 124 -8.76 -3.97 7.71
N VAL A 125 -9.83 -3.55 7.03
CA VAL A 125 -10.63 -4.43 6.15
C VAL A 125 -9.77 -4.90 4.96
N GLY A 126 -9.05 -3.97 4.33
CA GLY A 126 -8.13 -4.29 3.24
C GLY A 126 -7.00 -5.23 3.67
N ILE A 127 -6.42 -5.00 4.85
CA ILE A 127 -5.38 -5.87 5.41
C ILE A 127 -5.91 -7.28 5.64
N CYS A 128 -7.05 -7.43 6.31
CA CYS A 128 -7.68 -8.73 6.58
C CYS A 128 -8.02 -9.47 5.27
N TRP A 129 -8.54 -8.76 4.26
CA TRP A 129 -8.78 -9.30 2.93
C TRP A 129 -7.48 -9.80 2.27
N SER A 130 -6.41 -9.02 2.32
CA SER A 130 -5.13 -9.37 1.72
C SER A 130 -4.47 -10.57 2.42
N VAL A 131 -4.57 -10.64 3.75
CA VAL A 131 -4.09 -11.77 4.55
C VAL A 131 -4.82 -13.06 4.16
N THR A 132 -6.16 -13.05 4.14
CA THR A 132 -6.95 -14.24 3.78
C THR A 132 -6.70 -14.67 2.34
N LYS A 133 -6.52 -13.73 1.42
CA LYS A 133 -6.12 -14.01 0.04
C LYS A 133 -4.76 -14.71 -0.02
N LYS A 134 -3.78 -14.23 0.74
CA LYS A 134 -2.44 -14.84 0.81
C LYS A 134 -2.45 -16.22 1.44
N MET A 135 -3.31 -16.45 2.43
CA MET A 135 -3.48 -17.74 3.08
C MET A 135 -4.29 -18.74 2.26
N GLY A 136 -4.86 -18.33 1.12
CA GLY A 136 -5.73 -19.17 0.30
C GLY A 136 -7.06 -19.54 0.96
N THR A 137 -7.50 -18.75 1.96
CA THR A 137 -8.76 -18.93 2.66
C THR A 137 -9.87 -18.06 2.07
N THR A 138 -11.08 -18.19 2.59
CA THR A 138 -12.26 -17.44 2.11
C THR A 138 -12.07 -15.94 2.36
N GLN A 139 -11.92 -15.15 1.31
CA GLN A 139 -11.67 -13.71 1.40
C GLN A 139 -12.81 -12.96 2.10
N MET A 140 -14.04 -13.43 1.97
CA MET A 140 -15.21 -12.84 2.63
C MET A 140 -15.09 -12.87 4.16
N LEU A 141 -14.51 -13.94 4.73
CA LEU A 141 -14.26 -14.00 6.17
C LEU A 141 -13.26 -12.92 6.62
N GLY A 142 -12.25 -12.66 5.80
CA GLY A 142 -11.31 -11.57 6.07
C GLY A 142 -11.99 -10.21 6.06
N ILE A 143 -12.86 -9.96 5.08
CA ILE A 143 -13.62 -8.71 5.01
C ILE A 143 -14.52 -8.55 6.23
N VAL A 144 -15.28 -9.59 6.62
CA VAL A 144 -16.15 -9.56 7.81
C VAL A 144 -15.34 -9.30 9.08
N LEU A 145 -14.20 -9.97 9.25
CA LEU A 145 -13.31 -9.71 10.38
C LEU A 145 -12.82 -8.26 10.39
N GLY A 146 -12.38 -7.75 9.24
CA GLY A 146 -11.94 -6.36 9.11
C GLY A 146 -13.05 -5.36 9.45
N LEU A 147 -14.27 -5.59 8.99
CA LEU A 147 -15.45 -4.77 9.32
C LEU A 147 -15.77 -4.80 10.82
N THR A 148 -15.62 -5.95 11.48
CA THR A 148 -15.81 -6.02 12.95
C THR A 148 -14.74 -5.19 13.68
N LEU A 149 -13.51 -5.19 13.21
CA LEU A 149 -12.42 -4.40 13.81
C LEU A 149 -12.61 -2.87 13.65
N VAL A 150 -13.31 -2.45 12.59
CA VAL A 150 -13.58 -1.01 12.32
C VAL A 150 -14.93 -0.59 12.90
N SER A 151 -15.72 -1.52 13.43
CA SER A 151 -17.05 -1.24 13.97
C SER A 151 -16.98 -0.25 15.12
N GLY A 152 -17.85 0.76 15.09
CA GLY A 152 -18.01 1.72 16.19
C GLY A 152 -18.46 1.10 17.52
N GLN A 153 -18.92 -0.16 17.50
CA GLN A 153 -19.25 -0.92 18.70
C GLN A 153 -18.00 -1.46 19.43
N LEU A 154 -16.88 -1.56 18.73
CA LEU A 154 -15.62 -1.94 19.35
C LEU A 154 -15.02 -0.76 20.10
N LEU A 155 -14.72 -0.94 21.39
CA LEU A 155 -14.01 0.08 22.19
C LEU A 155 -12.61 0.29 21.60
N ASN A 156 -12.40 1.42 20.96
CA ASN A 156 -11.10 1.86 20.49
C ASN A 156 -10.54 2.99 21.38
N ALA A 157 -9.27 3.35 21.20
CA ALA A 157 -8.60 4.37 22.01
C ALA A 157 -9.32 5.73 22.00
N TYR A 158 -9.97 6.07 20.88
CA TYR A 158 -10.75 7.33 20.76
C TYR A 158 -12.09 7.25 21.53
N ALA A 159 -12.79 6.11 21.46
CA ALA A 159 -14.04 5.91 22.17
C ALA A 159 -13.85 5.86 23.69
N VAL A 160 -12.74 5.27 24.16
CA VAL A 160 -12.37 5.23 25.58
C VAL A 160 -12.17 6.65 26.13
N ALA A 161 -11.46 7.52 25.41
CA ALA A 161 -11.24 8.91 25.84
C ALA A 161 -12.54 9.68 26.02
N VAL A 162 -13.51 9.52 25.10
CA VAL A 162 -14.83 10.15 25.18
C VAL A 162 -15.66 9.62 26.35
N SER A 163 -15.61 8.30 26.60
CA SER A 163 -16.34 7.67 27.71
C SER A 163 -15.88 8.20 29.08
N TYR A 164 -14.57 8.43 29.28
CA TYR A 164 -14.05 8.98 30.54
C TYR A 164 -14.46 10.44 30.78
N THR A 165 -14.67 11.23 29.73
CA THR A 165 -15.14 12.62 29.89
C THR A 165 -16.60 12.70 30.29
N HIS A 166 -17.44 11.77 29.88
CA HIS A 166 -18.86 11.72 30.26
C HIS A 166 -19.12 11.14 31.67
N LEU A 167 -18.18 10.36 32.21
CA LEU A 167 -18.31 9.81 33.57
C LEU A 167 -17.87 10.79 34.68
N ARG A 168 -17.35 11.97 34.32
CA ARG A 168 -16.89 13.01 35.25
C ARG A 168 -17.84 14.21 35.35
N ALA A 169 -18.94 14.22 34.63
CA ALA A 169 -20.04 15.17 34.73
C ALA A 169 -21.21 14.54 35.51
#